data_81a9750779be4bcc5ee4d5cfcf004ea2
#
_entry.id   81a9750779be4bcc5ee4d5cfcf004ea2
#
_cell.length_a   1.000
_cell.length_b   1.000
_cell.length_c   1.000
_cell.angle_alpha   90.00
_cell.angle_beta   90.00
_cell.angle_gamma   90.00
#
_symmetry.space_group_name_H-M   'P 1'
#
loop_
_entity.id
_entity.type
_entity.pdbx_description
1 polymer ?
#
loop_
_entity_poly.entity_id
_entity_poly.type
_entity_poly.pdbx_seq_one_letter_code
_entity_poly.pdbx_strand_id
1 'polypeptide(L)'
;MTARTSARDTPAAMPSRAAPDAPPPSGTRARTRRAILDAAVSVLSTDKSASLADVAQAAQVGRTTLHRYFPERADLVEAIGAETVERTRAAIAAARLDDGPPASALRRLAFEYFDLGPWYMVLFTELADAESAFWAEAERAEEPVRELLRRGQEAAVVDDQLSVAWIVRTLWWMLFNAWSMADDGEISRADALRMAVRSIEGVALTREARA
;
A
#
# COMPACT_ATOMS: atom_id res chain seq x y z
N MET A 1 9.02 44.59 74.96
CA MET A 1 10.08 43.99 74.16
C MET A 1 9.36 43.18 73.06
N THR A 2 9.22 43.80 71.92
CA THR A 2 8.32 43.44 70.83
C THR A 2 9.11 42.71 69.71
N ALA A 3 8.74 41.48 69.40
CA ALA A 3 9.27 40.79 68.26
C ALA A 3 8.25 40.84 67.09
N ARG A 4 8.63 41.54 66.04
CA ARG A 4 7.92 41.59 64.75
C ARG A 4 8.21 40.32 63.98
N THR A 5 7.17 39.53 63.67
CA THR A 5 7.25 38.42 62.73
C THR A 5 7.02 38.97 61.35
N SER A 6 8.04 38.88 60.53
CA SER A 6 8.01 39.22 59.08
C SER A 6 7.23 38.18 58.30
N ALA A 7 6.17 38.61 57.65
CA ALA A 7 5.46 37.80 56.64
C ALA A 7 6.33 37.69 55.37
N ARG A 8 6.60 36.45 54.93
CA ARG A 8 7.26 36.16 53.64
C ARG A 8 6.21 36.18 52.54
N ASP A 9 6.36 37.11 51.63
CA ASP A 9 5.63 37.11 50.35
C ASP A 9 5.95 35.85 49.56
N THR A 10 4.90 35.09 49.24
CA THR A 10 4.96 33.98 48.29
C THR A 10 4.77 34.58 46.90
N PRO A 11 5.68 34.37 45.92
CA PRO A 11 5.46 34.86 44.58
C PRO A 11 4.33 34.07 43.90
N ALA A 12 3.41 34.82 43.28
CA ALA A 12 2.29 34.32 42.52
C ALA A 12 2.77 33.40 41.39
N ALA A 13 2.20 32.20 41.34
CA ALA A 13 2.40 31.23 40.22
C ALA A 13 1.93 31.85 38.90
N MET A 14 2.84 31.95 37.95
CA MET A 14 2.51 32.33 36.57
C MET A 14 1.57 31.32 35.96
N PRO A 15 0.58 31.73 35.14
CA PRO A 15 -0.30 30.79 34.46
C PRO A 15 0.49 29.94 33.48
N SER A 16 0.39 28.64 33.62
CA SER A 16 0.93 27.65 32.71
C SER A 16 0.42 27.93 31.31
N ARG A 17 1.36 28.14 30.39
CA ARG A 17 1.09 28.31 28.97
C ARG A 17 0.40 27.02 28.47
N ALA A 18 -0.86 27.15 28.05
CA ALA A 18 -1.63 26.07 27.48
C ALA A 18 -0.84 25.40 26.35
N ALA A 19 -0.73 24.07 26.40
CA ALA A 19 -0.16 23.29 25.35
C ALA A 19 -0.94 23.53 24.04
N PRO A 20 -0.28 23.53 22.87
CA PRO A 20 -0.96 23.74 21.60
C PRO A 20 -2.00 22.65 21.37
N ASP A 21 -3.16 23.09 20.90
CA ASP A 21 -4.38 22.35 20.64
C ASP A 21 -4.18 20.91 20.16
N ALA A 22 -4.97 20.02 20.74
CA ALA A 22 -5.14 18.65 20.26
C ALA A 22 -5.55 18.63 18.76
N PRO A 23 -5.06 17.67 17.97
CA PRO A 23 -5.32 17.63 16.54
C PRO A 23 -6.83 17.55 16.25
N PRO A 24 -7.30 18.16 15.12
CA PRO A 24 -8.70 18.14 14.73
C PRO A 24 -9.24 16.73 14.55
N PRO A 25 -10.56 16.52 14.67
CA PRO A 25 -11.17 15.19 14.70
C PRO A 25 -10.71 14.30 13.53
N SER A 26 -10.39 13.07 13.84
CA SER A 26 -9.68 12.06 13.05
C SER A 26 -10.11 11.90 11.57
N GLY A 27 -11.35 12.20 11.23
CA GLY A 27 -11.88 12.00 9.89
C GLY A 27 -11.34 12.95 8.80
N THR A 28 -11.18 14.24 9.09
CA THR A 28 -10.71 15.21 8.08
C THR A 28 -9.21 15.06 7.82
N ARG A 29 -8.43 14.88 8.89
CA ARG A 29 -6.97 14.66 8.77
C ARG A 29 -6.67 13.37 8.01
N ALA A 30 -7.39 12.29 8.30
CA ALA A 30 -7.25 11.01 7.61
C ALA A 30 -7.63 11.13 6.13
N ARG A 31 -8.73 11.81 5.79
CA ARG A 31 -9.12 12.06 4.40
C ARG A 31 -8.08 12.86 3.63
N THR A 32 -7.57 13.95 4.22
CA THR A 32 -6.51 14.77 3.58
C THR A 32 -5.25 13.95 3.36
N ARG A 33 -4.81 13.16 4.37
CA ARG A 33 -3.65 12.29 4.22
C ARG A 33 -3.83 11.29 3.07
N ARG A 34 -4.99 10.64 3.00
CA ARG A 34 -5.31 9.70 1.91
C ARG A 34 -5.31 10.38 0.55
N ALA A 35 -5.94 11.55 0.41
CA ALA A 35 -5.94 12.32 -0.82
C ALA A 35 -4.52 12.69 -1.28
N ILE A 36 -3.62 13.04 -0.34
CA ILE A 36 -2.21 13.30 -0.67
C ILE A 36 -1.52 12.03 -1.16
N LEU A 37 -1.75 10.87 -0.52
CA LEU A 37 -1.13 9.60 -0.93
C LEU A 37 -1.64 9.16 -2.31
N ASP A 38 -2.94 9.23 -2.57
CA ASP A 38 -3.53 8.88 -3.86
C ASP A 38 -2.97 9.78 -4.99
N ALA A 39 -2.86 11.09 -4.74
CA ALA A 39 -2.27 12.04 -5.69
C ALA A 39 -0.76 11.78 -5.89
N ALA A 40 -0.04 11.47 -4.81
CA ALA A 40 1.39 11.13 -4.88
C ALA A 40 1.62 9.92 -5.77
N VAL A 41 0.86 8.85 -5.57
CA VAL A 41 0.96 7.63 -6.38
C VAL A 41 0.62 7.93 -7.84
N SER A 42 -0.43 8.70 -8.12
CA SER A 42 -0.81 9.08 -9.49
C SER A 42 0.30 9.86 -10.21
N VAL A 43 0.98 10.77 -9.50
CA VAL A 43 2.06 11.58 -10.08
C VAL A 43 3.35 10.78 -10.23
N LEU A 44 3.76 10.07 -9.16
CA LEU A 44 5.06 9.40 -9.10
C LEU A 44 5.11 8.11 -9.92
N SER A 45 3.98 7.45 -10.17
CA SER A 45 3.94 6.30 -11.07
C SER A 45 4.18 6.69 -12.53
N THR A 46 3.84 7.93 -12.91
CA THR A 46 4.00 8.46 -14.27
C THR A 46 5.30 9.25 -14.43
N ASP A 47 5.64 10.08 -13.45
CA ASP A 47 6.88 10.88 -13.45
C ASP A 47 7.67 10.68 -12.15
N LYS A 48 8.70 9.82 -12.23
CA LYS A 48 9.59 9.50 -11.11
C LYS A 48 10.38 10.72 -10.59
N SER A 49 10.54 11.76 -11.42
CA SER A 49 11.26 12.99 -11.09
C SER A 49 10.38 14.05 -10.41
N ALA A 50 9.07 13.81 -10.33
CA ALA A 50 8.12 14.76 -9.77
C ALA A 50 8.45 15.14 -8.33
N SER A 51 8.31 16.43 -8.04
CA SER A 51 8.62 17.02 -6.74
C SER A 51 7.44 16.93 -5.76
N LEU A 52 7.71 17.15 -4.47
CA LEU A 52 6.64 17.33 -3.47
C LEU A 52 5.70 18.50 -3.82
N ALA A 53 6.18 19.48 -4.58
CA ALA A 53 5.33 20.60 -5.05
C ALA A 53 4.31 20.13 -6.10
N ASP A 54 4.72 19.22 -6.98
CA ASP A 54 3.83 18.64 -8.00
C ASP A 54 2.78 17.75 -7.33
N VAL A 55 3.18 16.98 -6.32
CA VAL A 55 2.25 16.19 -5.48
C VAL A 55 1.26 17.10 -4.75
N ALA A 56 1.70 18.22 -4.17
CA ALA A 56 0.82 19.16 -3.48
C ALA A 56 -0.22 19.76 -4.46
N GLN A 57 0.20 20.09 -5.66
CA GLN A 57 -0.67 20.59 -6.72
C GLN A 57 -1.70 19.54 -7.14
N ALA A 58 -1.28 18.31 -7.39
CA ALA A 58 -2.16 17.19 -7.76
C ALA A 58 -3.18 16.87 -6.65
N ALA A 59 -2.73 16.90 -5.39
CA ALA A 59 -3.59 16.71 -4.22
C ALA A 59 -4.50 17.89 -3.89
N GLN A 60 -4.38 19.01 -4.63
CA GLN A 60 -5.10 20.27 -4.39
C GLN A 60 -4.92 20.80 -2.96
N VAL A 61 -3.72 20.66 -2.41
CA VAL A 61 -3.35 21.19 -1.09
C VAL A 61 -2.22 22.20 -1.20
N GLY A 62 -2.13 23.13 -0.24
CA GLY A 62 -1.00 24.03 -0.16
C GLY A 62 0.30 23.31 0.21
N ARG A 63 1.46 23.78 -0.31
CA ARG A 63 2.80 23.24 0.00
C ARG A 63 3.03 23.10 1.53
N THR A 64 2.67 24.14 2.30
CA THR A 64 2.77 24.10 3.76
C THR A 64 1.92 22.99 4.38
N THR A 65 0.74 22.72 3.80
CA THR A 65 -0.11 21.62 4.25
C THR A 65 0.56 20.29 3.96
N LEU A 66 1.07 20.08 2.75
CA LEU A 66 1.78 18.85 2.40
C LEU A 66 2.99 18.63 3.33
N HIS A 67 3.87 19.62 3.50
CA HIS A 67 5.03 19.51 4.39
C HIS A 67 4.68 19.23 5.86
N ARG A 68 3.49 19.62 6.31
CA ARG A 68 3.02 19.27 7.66
C ARG A 68 2.69 17.77 7.78
N TYR A 69 2.26 17.11 6.69
CA TYR A 69 1.99 15.67 6.67
C TYR A 69 3.23 14.85 6.35
N PHE A 70 4.05 15.35 5.43
CA PHE A 70 5.23 14.68 4.90
C PHE A 70 6.34 15.74 4.71
N PRO A 71 7.17 15.96 5.76
CA PRO A 71 8.28 16.91 5.71
C PRO A 71 9.28 16.62 4.60
N GLU A 72 9.59 15.34 4.39
CA GLU A 72 10.56 14.88 3.40
C GLU A 72 9.93 13.88 2.42
N ARG A 73 10.56 13.69 1.25
CA ARG A 73 10.14 12.67 0.28
C ARG A 73 10.16 11.27 0.89
N ALA A 74 11.14 10.98 1.72
CA ALA A 74 11.25 9.68 2.40
C ALA A 74 10.02 9.39 3.29
N ASP A 75 9.51 10.39 4.03
CA ASP A 75 8.29 10.24 4.85
C ASP A 75 7.06 9.92 3.99
N LEU A 76 6.98 10.53 2.80
CA LEU A 76 5.90 10.25 1.85
C LEU A 76 6.01 8.83 1.30
N VAL A 77 7.20 8.38 0.92
CA VAL A 77 7.45 7.04 0.39
C VAL A 77 7.19 5.97 1.46
N GLU A 78 7.62 6.18 2.69
CA GLU A 78 7.30 5.30 3.82
C GLU A 78 5.79 5.20 4.04
N ALA A 79 5.08 6.33 3.98
CA ALA A 79 3.64 6.35 4.12
C ALA A 79 2.91 5.68 2.94
N ILE A 80 3.42 5.77 1.72
CA ILE A 80 2.94 5.02 0.56
C ILE A 80 3.14 3.52 0.80
N GLY A 81 4.30 3.11 1.30
CA GLY A 81 4.57 1.72 1.65
C GLY A 81 3.58 1.16 2.65
N ALA A 82 3.37 1.86 3.76
CA ALA A 82 2.40 1.45 4.79
C ALA A 82 0.97 1.34 4.23
N GLU A 83 0.53 2.31 3.44
CA GLU A 83 -0.80 2.29 2.80
C GLU A 83 -0.90 1.14 1.77
N THR A 84 0.17 0.83 1.03
CA THR A 84 0.20 -0.28 0.08
C THR A 84 0.00 -1.61 0.77
N VAL A 85 0.65 -1.84 1.92
CA VAL A 85 0.45 -3.05 2.73
C VAL A 85 -1.00 -3.18 3.18
N GLU A 86 -1.61 -2.09 3.66
CA GLU A 86 -3.03 -2.11 4.07
C GLU A 86 -3.97 -2.38 2.89
N ARG A 87 -3.70 -1.81 1.72
CA ARG A 87 -4.46 -2.08 0.49
C ARG A 87 -4.29 -3.53 0.03
N THR A 88 -3.09 -4.08 0.16
CA THR A 88 -2.83 -5.51 -0.12
C THR A 88 -3.64 -6.41 0.81
N ARG A 89 -3.67 -6.13 2.11
CA ARG A 89 -4.53 -6.86 3.07
C ARG A 89 -6.02 -6.75 2.72
N ALA A 90 -6.46 -5.57 2.36
CA ALA A 90 -7.86 -5.33 1.95
C ALA A 90 -8.20 -6.09 0.66
N ALA A 91 -7.34 -6.11 -0.33
CA ALA A 91 -7.50 -6.85 -1.58
C ALA A 91 -7.57 -8.36 -1.33
N ILE A 92 -6.71 -8.90 -0.47
CA ILE A 92 -6.74 -10.32 -0.05
C ILE A 92 -8.08 -10.64 0.63
N ALA A 93 -8.53 -9.80 1.55
CA ALA A 93 -9.82 -9.99 2.22
C ALA A 93 -11.00 -9.94 1.24
N ALA A 94 -11.00 -8.98 0.29
CA ALA A 94 -12.02 -8.86 -0.74
C ALA A 94 -12.04 -10.06 -1.70
N ALA A 95 -10.89 -10.66 -1.98
CA ALA A 95 -10.76 -11.85 -2.80
C ALA A 95 -11.35 -13.12 -2.15
N ARG A 96 -11.62 -13.11 -0.84
CA ARG A 96 -12.25 -14.23 -0.10
C ARG A 96 -11.61 -15.57 -0.46
N LEU A 97 -10.34 -15.74 -0.08
CA LEU A 97 -9.50 -16.84 -0.53
C LEU A 97 -9.98 -18.24 -0.08
N ASP A 98 -10.87 -18.29 0.91
CA ASP A 98 -11.45 -19.53 1.42
C ASP A 98 -12.76 -19.91 0.72
N ASP A 99 -13.31 -19.04 -0.14
CA ASP A 99 -14.58 -19.26 -0.82
C ASP A 99 -14.37 -20.02 -2.15
N GLY A 100 -14.79 -21.28 -2.18
CA GLY A 100 -14.82 -22.10 -3.37
C GLY A 100 -13.45 -22.65 -3.82
N PRO A 101 -13.35 -23.11 -5.07
CA PRO A 101 -12.12 -23.74 -5.57
C PRO A 101 -10.92 -22.78 -5.61
N PRO A 102 -9.67 -23.27 -5.36
CA PRO A 102 -8.46 -22.47 -5.39
C PRO A 102 -8.28 -21.65 -6.68
N ALA A 103 -8.61 -22.22 -7.84
CA ALA A 103 -8.55 -21.53 -9.12
C ALA A 103 -9.45 -20.29 -9.18
N SER A 104 -10.66 -20.38 -8.62
CA SER A 104 -11.58 -19.24 -8.56
C SER A 104 -11.10 -18.17 -7.56
N ALA A 105 -10.53 -18.58 -6.44
CA ALA A 105 -9.93 -17.68 -5.47
C ALA A 105 -8.73 -16.91 -6.07
N LEU A 106 -7.86 -17.62 -6.80
CA LEU A 106 -6.72 -17.02 -7.50
C LEU A 106 -7.16 -15.99 -8.56
N ARG A 107 -8.24 -16.27 -9.28
CA ARG A 107 -8.83 -15.35 -10.25
C ARG A 107 -9.36 -14.07 -9.57
N ARG A 108 -10.11 -14.21 -8.47
CA ARG A 108 -10.59 -13.06 -7.70
C ARG A 108 -9.42 -12.23 -7.16
N LEU A 109 -8.39 -12.87 -6.64
CA LEU A 109 -7.19 -12.20 -6.15
C LEU A 109 -6.51 -11.39 -7.27
N ALA A 110 -6.39 -11.93 -8.47
CA ALA A 110 -5.80 -11.22 -9.60
C ALA A 110 -6.59 -9.95 -9.96
N PHE A 111 -7.92 -9.97 -9.85
CA PHE A 111 -8.76 -8.79 -10.03
C PHE A 111 -8.48 -7.72 -8.98
N GLU A 112 -8.45 -8.10 -7.71
CA GLU A 112 -8.22 -7.17 -6.60
C GLU A 112 -6.79 -6.59 -6.61
N TYR A 113 -5.80 -7.40 -6.99
CA TYR A 113 -4.40 -6.99 -7.04
C TYR A 113 -4.08 -6.08 -8.23
N PHE A 114 -4.84 -6.15 -9.30
CA PHE A 114 -4.58 -5.36 -10.50
C PHE A 114 -4.57 -3.85 -10.21
N ASP A 115 -5.43 -3.38 -9.30
CA ASP A 115 -5.54 -1.98 -8.89
C ASP A 115 -4.38 -1.50 -8.01
N LEU A 116 -3.54 -2.41 -7.54
CA LEU A 116 -2.35 -2.06 -6.75
C LEU A 116 -1.14 -1.71 -7.63
N GLY A 117 -1.22 -1.90 -8.95
CA GLY A 117 -0.12 -1.65 -9.89
C GLY A 117 0.59 -0.32 -9.69
N PRO A 118 -0.12 0.85 -9.67
CA PRO A 118 0.50 2.16 -9.47
C PRO A 118 1.26 2.27 -8.15
N TRP A 119 0.73 1.68 -7.07
CA TRP A 119 1.30 1.70 -5.73
C TRP A 119 2.63 0.97 -5.68
N TYR A 120 2.67 -0.25 -6.22
CA TYR A 120 3.89 -1.05 -6.30
C TYR A 120 4.90 -0.45 -7.27
N MET A 121 4.46 0.20 -8.38
CA MET A 121 5.36 0.90 -9.30
C MET A 121 6.19 1.98 -8.58
N VAL A 122 5.54 2.81 -7.77
CA VAL A 122 6.24 3.84 -6.98
C VAL A 122 7.26 3.18 -6.05
N LEU A 123 6.87 2.13 -5.34
CA LEU A 123 7.74 1.47 -4.37
C LEU A 123 8.91 0.73 -5.02
N PHE A 124 8.71 0.07 -6.15
CA PHE A 124 9.81 -0.53 -6.93
C PHE A 124 10.81 0.52 -7.42
N THR A 125 10.34 1.73 -7.70
CA THR A 125 11.20 2.81 -8.15
C THR A 125 11.94 3.48 -6.99
N GLU A 126 11.24 3.78 -5.89
CA GLU A 126 11.77 4.55 -4.76
C GLU A 126 12.58 3.69 -3.77
N LEU A 127 12.30 2.38 -3.70
CA LEU A 127 12.89 1.45 -2.74
C LEU A 127 13.70 0.32 -3.40
N ALA A 128 14.07 0.47 -4.67
CA ALA A 128 14.75 -0.60 -5.42
C ALA A 128 16.04 -1.09 -4.75
N ASP A 129 16.81 -0.17 -4.14
CA ASP A 129 18.12 -0.44 -3.52
C ASP A 129 18.07 -0.46 -1.99
N ALA A 130 16.88 -0.38 -1.38
CA ALA A 130 16.75 -0.26 0.06
C ALA A 130 16.44 -1.61 0.73
N GLU A 131 17.16 -1.96 1.78
CA GLU A 131 16.68 -2.89 2.81
C GLU A 131 15.48 -2.24 3.54
N SER A 132 14.34 -2.23 2.89
CA SER A 132 13.14 -1.57 3.42
C SER A 132 12.31 -2.54 4.23
N ALA A 133 11.89 -2.11 5.42
CA ALA A 133 10.91 -2.81 6.24
C ALA A 133 9.59 -3.09 5.48
N PHE A 134 9.29 -2.30 4.45
CA PHE A 134 8.14 -2.50 3.56
C PHE A 134 8.12 -3.90 2.94
N TRP A 135 9.24 -4.38 2.37
CA TRP A 135 9.25 -5.68 1.68
C TRP A 135 8.96 -6.85 2.64
N ALA A 136 9.51 -6.78 3.85
CA ALA A 136 9.23 -7.79 4.87
C ALA A 136 7.76 -7.75 5.35
N GLU A 137 7.16 -6.57 5.43
CA GLU A 137 5.75 -6.42 5.82
C GLU A 137 4.81 -6.84 4.70
N ALA A 138 5.12 -6.50 3.45
CA ALA A 138 4.39 -6.96 2.27
C ALA A 138 4.40 -8.49 2.17
N GLU A 139 5.57 -9.12 2.39
CA GLU A 139 5.69 -10.58 2.42
C GLU A 139 4.80 -11.21 3.51
N ARG A 140 4.77 -10.64 4.71
CA ARG A 140 3.86 -11.10 5.78
C ARG A 140 2.39 -10.93 5.44
N ALA A 141 2.04 -9.83 4.79
CA ALA A 141 0.66 -9.58 4.36
C ALA A 141 0.16 -10.61 3.35
N GLU A 142 1.05 -11.20 2.56
CA GLU A 142 0.73 -12.21 1.55
C GLU A 142 0.67 -13.65 2.07
N GLU A 143 0.85 -13.90 3.36
CA GLU A 143 0.77 -15.26 3.90
C GLU A 143 -0.55 -15.98 3.60
N PRO A 144 -1.73 -15.33 3.59
CA PRO A 144 -2.98 -15.99 3.16
C PRO A 144 -2.96 -16.45 1.70
N VAL A 145 -2.24 -15.75 0.82
CA VAL A 145 -2.08 -16.15 -0.59
C VAL A 145 -1.18 -17.39 -0.68
N ARG A 146 -0.11 -17.45 0.09
CA ARG A 146 0.77 -18.62 0.15
C ARG A 146 0.01 -19.85 0.66
N GLU A 147 -0.86 -19.66 1.64
CA GLU A 147 -1.69 -20.74 2.18
C GLU A 147 -2.72 -21.23 1.16
N LEU A 148 -3.37 -20.34 0.41
CA LEU A 148 -4.23 -20.71 -0.71
C LEU A 148 -3.48 -21.60 -1.72
N LEU A 149 -2.25 -21.22 -2.08
CA LEU A 149 -1.46 -21.96 -3.06
C LEU A 149 -1.03 -23.34 -2.53
N ARG A 150 -0.63 -23.47 -1.25
CA ARG A 150 -0.32 -24.76 -0.62
C ARG A 150 -1.54 -25.69 -0.64
N ARG A 151 -2.69 -25.21 -0.19
CA ARG A 151 -3.95 -25.98 -0.27
C ARG A 151 -4.29 -26.38 -1.69
N GLY A 152 -4.02 -25.50 -2.65
CA GLY A 152 -4.21 -25.80 -4.07
C GLY A 152 -3.28 -26.90 -4.58
N GLN A 153 -2.03 -26.95 -4.12
CA GLN A 153 -1.07 -28.02 -4.44
C GLN A 153 -1.49 -29.36 -3.80
N GLU A 154 -1.88 -29.36 -2.54
CA GLU A 154 -2.41 -30.53 -1.84
C GLU A 154 -3.66 -31.10 -2.53
N ALA A 155 -4.49 -30.23 -3.11
CA ALA A 155 -5.68 -30.63 -3.88
C ALA A 155 -5.40 -30.97 -5.35
N ALA A 156 -4.14 -30.98 -5.79
CA ALA A 156 -3.71 -31.19 -7.18
C ALA A 156 -4.33 -30.21 -8.20
N VAL A 157 -4.77 -29.03 -7.73
CA VAL A 157 -5.31 -27.94 -8.56
C VAL A 157 -4.21 -26.96 -8.97
N VAL A 158 -3.29 -26.66 -8.07
CA VAL A 158 -2.10 -25.83 -8.33
C VAL A 158 -0.91 -26.76 -8.60
N ASP A 159 -0.08 -26.36 -9.57
CA ASP A 159 1.10 -27.13 -9.98
C ASP A 159 2.10 -27.24 -8.81
N ASP A 160 2.38 -28.45 -8.37
CA ASP A 160 3.29 -28.78 -7.26
C ASP A 160 4.78 -28.83 -7.68
N GLN A 161 5.06 -28.79 -8.99
CA GLN A 161 6.42 -28.67 -9.52
C GLN A 161 6.99 -27.25 -9.38
N LEU A 162 6.12 -26.28 -9.11
CA LEU A 162 6.49 -24.88 -8.86
C LEU A 162 6.44 -24.57 -7.36
N SER A 163 7.48 -23.96 -6.82
CA SER A 163 7.41 -23.48 -5.43
C SER A 163 6.37 -22.38 -5.28
N VAL A 164 5.70 -22.34 -4.13
CA VAL A 164 4.73 -21.28 -3.77
C VAL A 164 5.33 -19.89 -3.94
N ALA A 165 6.60 -19.70 -3.54
CA ALA A 165 7.29 -18.42 -3.69
C ALA A 165 7.48 -18.02 -5.16
N TRP A 166 7.73 -18.98 -6.04
CA TRP A 166 7.81 -18.75 -7.47
C TRP A 166 6.47 -18.31 -8.05
N ILE A 167 5.40 -19.00 -7.68
CA ILE A 167 4.04 -18.68 -8.14
C ILE A 167 3.64 -17.27 -7.73
N VAL A 168 3.85 -16.89 -6.46
CA VAL A 168 3.55 -15.54 -5.94
C VAL A 168 4.32 -14.46 -6.72
N ARG A 169 5.63 -14.65 -6.93
CA ARG A 169 6.43 -13.69 -7.70
C ARG A 169 5.96 -13.59 -9.15
N THR A 170 5.66 -14.72 -9.77
CA THR A 170 5.16 -14.76 -11.15
C THR A 170 3.82 -14.04 -11.28
N LEU A 171 2.90 -14.24 -10.32
CA LEU A 171 1.63 -13.53 -10.25
C LEU A 171 1.85 -12.02 -10.26
N TRP A 172 2.71 -11.50 -9.39
CA TRP A 172 3.02 -10.07 -9.35
C TRP A 172 3.60 -9.55 -10.65
N TRP A 173 4.57 -10.26 -11.25
CA TRP A 173 5.17 -9.84 -12.51
C TRP A 173 4.17 -9.83 -13.66
N MET A 174 3.25 -10.79 -13.72
CA MET A 174 2.22 -10.83 -14.75
C MET A 174 1.20 -9.71 -14.61
N LEU A 175 0.76 -9.43 -13.37
CA LEU A 175 -0.16 -8.33 -13.09
C LEU A 175 0.50 -6.98 -13.37
N PHE A 176 1.75 -6.82 -12.96
CA PHE A 176 2.52 -5.61 -13.21
C PHE A 176 2.71 -5.32 -14.69
N ASN A 177 3.12 -6.34 -15.46
CA ASN A 177 3.26 -6.21 -16.93
C ASN A 177 1.92 -5.85 -17.59
N ALA A 178 0.85 -6.50 -17.21
CA ALA A 178 -0.48 -6.22 -17.75
C ALA A 178 -0.96 -4.81 -17.37
N TRP A 179 -0.73 -4.37 -16.13
CA TRP A 179 -1.04 -3.03 -15.68
C TRP A 179 -0.22 -1.99 -16.48
N SER A 180 1.09 -2.17 -16.63
CA SER A 180 1.95 -1.26 -17.38
C SER A 180 1.48 -1.08 -18.83
N MET A 181 1.20 -2.18 -19.53
CA MET A 181 0.68 -2.12 -20.91
C MET A 181 -0.65 -1.37 -21.01
N ALA A 182 -1.50 -1.48 -19.98
CA ALA A 182 -2.77 -0.74 -19.95
C ALA A 182 -2.55 0.75 -19.64
N ASP A 183 -1.60 1.08 -18.76
CA ASP A 183 -1.24 2.45 -18.40
C ASP A 183 -0.58 3.18 -19.57
N ASP A 184 0.28 2.49 -20.33
CA ASP A 184 0.90 2.97 -21.57
C ASP A 184 -0.09 3.10 -22.74
N GLY A 185 -1.33 2.64 -22.58
CA GLY A 185 -2.38 2.70 -23.60
C GLY A 185 -2.22 1.68 -24.72
N GLU A 186 -1.33 0.69 -24.59
CA GLU A 186 -1.12 -0.36 -25.61
C GLU A 186 -2.32 -1.30 -25.72
N ILE A 187 -2.99 -1.60 -24.62
CA ILE A 187 -4.18 -2.44 -24.56
C ILE A 187 -5.20 -1.87 -23.58
N SER A 188 -6.47 -2.27 -23.75
CA SER A 188 -7.49 -1.86 -22.77
C SER A 188 -7.24 -2.50 -21.41
N ARG A 189 -7.63 -1.80 -20.31
CA ARG A 189 -7.56 -2.33 -18.94
C ARG A 189 -8.26 -3.70 -18.82
N ALA A 190 -9.41 -3.87 -19.48
CA ALA A 190 -10.15 -5.12 -19.47
C ALA A 190 -9.40 -6.26 -20.16
N ASP A 191 -8.72 -5.95 -21.28
CA ASP A 191 -7.89 -6.91 -21.98
C ASP A 191 -6.64 -7.28 -21.18
N ALA A 192 -5.98 -6.29 -20.60
CA ALA A 192 -4.81 -6.48 -19.74
C ALA A 192 -5.10 -7.45 -18.60
N LEU A 193 -6.19 -7.20 -17.85
CA LEU A 193 -6.60 -8.06 -16.75
C LEU A 193 -6.97 -9.47 -17.22
N ARG A 194 -7.71 -9.59 -18.32
CA ARG A 194 -8.05 -10.90 -18.90
C ARG A 194 -6.81 -11.69 -19.29
N MET A 195 -5.83 -11.03 -19.92
CA MET A 195 -4.56 -11.64 -20.31
C MET A 195 -3.73 -12.06 -19.10
N ALA A 196 -3.65 -11.20 -18.07
CA ALA A 196 -2.98 -11.51 -16.81
C ALA A 196 -3.59 -12.76 -16.14
N VAL A 197 -4.91 -12.78 -15.96
CA VAL A 197 -5.62 -13.92 -15.36
C VAL A 197 -5.33 -15.21 -16.14
N ARG A 198 -5.48 -15.20 -17.47
CA ARG A 198 -5.19 -16.36 -18.33
C ARG A 198 -3.74 -16.84 -18.18
N SER A 199 -2.79 -15.92 -18.11
CA SER A 199 -1.36 -16.24 -17.96
C SER A 199 -1.06 -16.84 -16.59
N ILE A 200 -1.63 -16.27 -15.54
CA ILE A 200 -1.50 -16.75 -14.16
C ILE A 200 -2.08 -18.17 -14.06
N GLU A 201 -3.28 -18.40 -14.58
CA GLU A 201 -3.89 -19.74 -14.63
C GLU A 201 -3.02 -20.72 -15.44
N GLY A 202 -2.46 -20.23 -16.54
CA GLY A 202 -1.56 -21.01 -17.40
C GLY A 202 -0.28 -21.47 -16.70
N VAL A 203 0.23 -20.70 -15.75
CA VAL A 203 1.42 -21.04 -14.98
C VAL A 203 1.06 -21.79 -13.70
N ALA A 204 0.10 -21.28 -12.93
CA ALA A 204 -0.14 -21.74 -11.57
C ALA A 204 -1.01 -23.02 -11.49
N LEU A 205 -1.92 -23.26 -12.46
CA LEU A 205 -2.86 -24.37 -12.38
C LEU A 205 -2.36 -25.61 -13.15
N THR A 206 -2.70 -26.79 -12.66
CA THR A 206 -2.50 -28.04 -13.38
C THR A 206 -3.31 -28.08 -14.69
N ARG A 207 -2.94 -28.96 -15.62
CA ARG A 207 -3.68 -29.08 -16.90
C ARG A 207 -5.14 -29.49 -16.69
N GLU A 208 -5.41 -30.35 -15.72
CA GLU A 208 -6.74 -30.82 -15.36
C GLU A 208 -7.61 -29.68 -14.78
N ALA A 209 -7.02 -28.82 -13.95
CA ALA A 209 -7.73 -27.70 -13.34
C ALA A 209 -8.02 -26.53 -14.32
N ARG A 210 -7.37 -26.54 -15.50
CA ARG A 210 -7.59 -25.57 -16.59
C ARG A 210 -8.65 -26.00 -17.59
N ALA A 211 -8.99 -27.29 -17.64
CA ALA A 211 -9.99 -27.86 -18.56
C ALA A 211 -11.41 -27.55 -18.09
#